data_8230ef95900001e266ec9213306d0c00
#
_entry.id   8230ef95900001e266ec9213306d0c00
#
_cell.length_a   1.000
_cell.length_b   1.000
_cell.length_c   1.000
_cell.angle_alpha   90.00
_cell.angle_beta   90.00
_cell.angle_gamma   90.00
#
_symmetry.space_group_name_H-M   'P 1'
#
loop_
_entity.id
_entity.type
_entity.pdbx_description
1 polymer ?
#
loop_
_entity_poly.entity_id
_entity_poly.type
_entity_poly.pdbx_seq_one_letter_code
_entity_poly.pdbx_strand_id
1 'polypeptide(L)'
;MFPTLKTPLRALGLAAILCGTVACTLPHKSDAQRQADNEMANHVEQALAADKELFSRHIIVRADDGVVRLTGFVWDPPDIVEAERIASAVEGVSKVVNSLELQRNGMDNSPVSR
;
A
#
# COMPACT_ATOMS: atom_id res chain seq x y z
N MET A 1 -54.15 42.13 -4.37
CA MET A 1 -53.74 41.83 -4.33
C MET A 1 -53.20 41.10 -4.34
N PHE A 2 -52.62 40.67 -4.38
CA PHE A 2 -52.09 40.11 -4.36
C PHE A 2 -51.41 39.32 -4.27
N PRO A 3 -51.26 38.94 -4.34
CA PRO A 3 -50.71 38.18 -4.36
C PRO A 3 -49.81 37.67 -4.16
N THR A 4 -49.37 37.53 -4.25
CA THR A 4 -48.50 37.23 -3.96
C THR A 4 -48.11 36.29 -3.53
N LEU A 5 -48.11 35.89 -3.40
CA LEU A 5 -47.82 35.12 -2.80
C LEU A 5 -47.36 34.17 -3.07
N LYS A 6 -47.18 33.62 -3.33
CA LYS A 6 -46.88 32.71 -3.59
C LYS A 6 -45.80 32.26 -3.70
N THR A 7 -45.32 32.48 -3.76
CA THR A 7 -44.15 32.28 -3.93
C THR A 7 -43.37 31.42 -3.27
N PRO A 8 -43.49 31.38 -2.32
CA PRO A 8 -42.65 30.72 -1.50
C PRO A 8 -42.46 29.38 -1.76
N LEU A 9 -43.21 28.87 -2.20
CA LEU A 9 -43.22 27.66 -2.22
C LEU A 9 -42.22 26.99 -2.75
N ARG A 10 -41.78 27.38 -3.57
CA ARG A 10 -40.96 26.72 -4.18
C ARG A 10 -39.85 26.22 -3.58
N ALA A 11 -39.41 26.75 -2.83
CA ALA A 11 -38.21 26.41 -2.26
C ALA A 11 -38.14 25.10 -1.71
N LEU A 12 -39.17 24.62 -1.39
CA LEU A 12 -39.19 23.53 -0.70
C LEU A 12 -38.70 22.39 -1.29
N GLY A 13 -38.92 22.17 -2.31
CA GLY A 13 -38.68 20.93 -2.80
C GLY A 13 -37.30 20.49 -2.89
N LEU A 14 -36.50 21.35 -2.81
CA LEU A 14 -35.24 21.02 -2.98
C LEU A 14 -34.61 20.22 -2.09
N ALA A 15 -34.84 20.38 -1.01
CA ALA A 15 -34.11 19.74 -0.01
C ALA A 15 -34.09 18.29 -0.10
N ALA A 16 -35.07 17.78 -0.55
CA ALA A 16 -35.17 16.39 -0.46
C ALA A 16 -34.14 15.68 -1.23
N ILE A 17 -33.71 16.26 -2.19
CA ILE A 17 -32.91 15.59 -3.00
C ILE A 17 -31.70 15.10 -2.50
N LEU A 18 -31.23 15.71 -1.61
CA LEU A 18 -29.98 15.38 -1.20
C LEU A 18 -29.79 14.15 -0.59
N CYS A 19 -30.71 13.62 -0.14
CA CYS A 19 -30.54 12.51 0.66
C CYS A 19 -30.08 11.32 0.04
N GLY A 20 -30.21 11.25 -1.15
CA GLY A 20 -30.15 9.99 -1.65
C GLY A 20 -28.88 9.36 -1.99
N THR A 21 -27.91 10.03 -2.02
CA THR A 21 -26.79 9.43 -2.67
C THR A 21 -25.62 9.27 -1.82
N VAL A 22 -25.80 8.53 -0.86
CA VAL A 22 -24.63 8.10 -0.18
C VAL A 22 -24.13 6.92 -0.94
N ALA A 23 -23.43 7.20 -1.93
CA ALA A 23 -22.77 6.16 -2.62
C ALA A 23 -21.65 5.71 -1.73
N CYS A 24 -21.68 4.49 -1.37
CA CYS A 24 -20.54 3.90 -0.74
C CYS A 24 -19.45 3.81 -1.76
N THR A 25 -18.72 4.82 -1.90
CA THR A 25 -17.53 4.75 -2.69
C THR A 25 -16.48 4.11 -1.84
N LEU A 26 -16.14 2.93 -2.20
CA LEU A 26 -14.95 2.32 -1.68
C LEU A 26 -13.80 3.27 -2.03
N PRO A 27 -12.88 3.47 -1.11
CA PRO A 27 -11.77 4.36 -1.39
C PRO A 27 -10.99 3.82 -2.56
N HIS A 28 -11.18 4.46 -3.65
CA HIS A 28 -10.46 4.10 -4.85
C HIS A 28 -9.19 4.94 -4.92
N LYS A 29 -8.07 4.26 -4.92
CA LYS A 29 -6.81 4.93 -5.06
C LYS A 29 -6.75 5.64 -6.39
N SER A 30 -6.35 6.87 -6.40
CA SER A 30 -6.16 7.62 -7.65
C SER A 30 -5.00 7.04 -8.45
N ASP A 31 -5.01 7.28 -9.73
CA ASP A 31 -3.92 6.82 -10.60
C ASP A 31 -2.59 7.47 -10.20
N ALA A 32 -2.63 8.72 -9.80
CA ALA A 32 -1.45 9.41 -9.32
C ALA A 32 -0.86 8.74 -8.09
N GLN A 33 -1.72 8.28 -7.19
CA GLN A 33 -1.25 7.59 -5.99
C GLN A 33 -0.70 6.21 -6.30
N ARG A 34 -1.32 5.50 -7.22
CA ARG A 34 -0.78 4.21 -7.66
C ARG A 34 0.59 4.37 -8.33
N GLN A 35 0.76 5.42 -9.09
CA GLN A 35 2.02 5.70 -9.72
C GLN A 35 3.10 6.02 -8.68
N ALA A 36 2.77 6.85 -7.70
CA ALA A 36 3.70 7.18 -6.63
C ALA A 36 4.11 5.92 -5.84
N ASP A 37 3.15 5.05 -5.56
CA ASP A 37 3.43 3.79 -4.87
C ASP A 37 4.36 2.88 -5.70
N ASN A 38 4.13 2.81 -7.00
CA ASN A 38 4.97 2.01 -7.88
C ASN A 38 6.38 2.58 -7.98
N GLU A 39 6.51 3.89 -8.04
CA GLU A 39 7.82 4.53 -8.06
C GLU A 39 8.58 4.25 -6.77
N MET A 40 7.90 4.34 -5.65
CA MET A 40 8.50 4.02 -4.35
C MET A 40 8.96 2.56 -4.29
N ALA A 41 8.11 1.63 -4.74
CA ALA A 41 8.48 0.21 -4.77
C ALA A 41 9.71 0.00 -5.65
N ASN A 42 9.78 0.64 -6.80
CA ASN A 42 10.92 0.55 -7.69
C ASN A 42 12.21 1.09 -7.05
N HIS A 43 12.11 2.20 -6.33
CA HIS A 43 13.27 2.75 -5.63
C HIS A 43 13.78 1.79 -4.56
N VAL A 44 12.87 1.16 -3.84
CA VAL A 44 13.25 0.17 -2.83
C VAL A 44 13.89 -1.06 -3.50
N GLU A 45 13.30 -1.54 -4.59
CA GLU A 45 13.88 -2.67 -5.33
C GLU A 45 15.28 -2.36 -5.82
N GLN A 46 15.50 -1.17 -6.35
CA GLN A 46 16.81 -0.74 -6.80
C GLN A 46 17.81 -0.65 -5.63
N ALA A 47 17.38 -0.15 -4.50
CA ALA A 47 18.22 -0.06 -3.33
C ALA A 47 18.62 -1.44 -2.81
N LEU A 48 17.69 -2.37 -2.82
CA LEU A 48 17.98 -3.76 -2.43
C LEU A 48 18.91 -4.44 -3.42
N ALA A 49 18.72 -4.19 -4.71
CA ALA A 49 19.55 -4.77 -5.76
C ALA A 49 20.96 -4.19 -5.78
N ALA A 50 21.14 -3.00 -5.25
CA ALA A 50 22.44 -2.37 -5.17
C ALA A 50 23.35 -2.98 -4.10
N ASP A 51 22.78 -3.67 -3.13
CA ASP A 51 23.55 -4.36 -2.13
C ASP A 51 24.00 -5.71 -2.69
N LYS A 52 25.31 -5.87 -2.80
CA LYS A 52 25.89 -7.06 -3.44
C LYS A 52 25.83 -8.30 -2.58
N GLU A 53 25.72 -8.12 -1.30
CA GLU A 53 25.66 -9.24 -0.37
C GLU A 53 24.23 -9.74 -0.18
N LEU A 54 23.27 -8.89 -0.44
CA LEU A 54 21.87 -9.26 -0.30
C LEU A 54 21.35 -9.87 -1.60
N PHE A 55 20.85 -11.08 -1.48
CA PHE A 55 20.31 -11.76 -2.65
C PHE A 55 18.84 -11.36 -2.83
N SER A 56 18.62 -10.23 -3.48
CA SER A 56 17.30 -9.63 -3.56
C SER A 56 16.34 -10.25 -4.59
N ARG A 57 16.80 -11.24 -5.33
CA ARG A 57 15.99 -11.81 -6.42
C ARG A 57 14.65 -12.39 -6.00
N HIS A 58 14.57 -12.85 -4.78
CA HIS A 58 13.35 -13.47 -4.27
C HIS A 58 12.57 -12.55 -3.31
N ILE A 59 12.93 -11.28 -3.30
CA ILE A 59 12.25 -10.28 -2.49
C ILE A 59 11.27 -9.53 -3.37
N ILE A 60 10.02 -9.52 -2.95
CA ILE A 60 8.96 -8.79 -3.63
C ILE A 60 8.65 -7.56 -2.80
N VAL A 61 8.67 -6.41 -3.43
CA VAL A 61 8.41 -5.13 -2.78
C VAL A 61 7.06 -4.58 -3.23
N ARG A 62 6.26 -4.19 -2.27
CA ARG A 62 5.03 -3.46 -2.54
C ARG A 62 4.99 -2.22 -1.68
N ALA A 63 4.52 -1.13 -2.24
CA ALA A 63 4.37 0.12 -1.51
C ALA A 63 2.92 0.59 -1.54
N ASP A 64 2.48 1.15 -0.45
CA ASP A 64 1.15 1.68 -0.31
C ASP A 64 1.21 2.89 0.64
N ASP A 65 1.09 4.07 0.08
CA ASP A 65 1.06 5.33 0.84
C ASP A 65 2.21 5.46 1.86
N GLY A 66 3.41 5.22 1.38
CA GLY A 66 4.62 5.33 2.22
C GLY A 66 4.94 4.08 3.04
N VAL A 67 4.07 3.10 3.06
CA VAL A 67 4.30 1.84 3.75
C VAL A 67 4.83 0.82 2.76
N VAL A 68 6.01 0.30 3.01
CA VAL A 68 6.65 -0.69 2.14
C VAL A 68 6.53 -2.06 2.78
N ARG A 69 6.07 -3.01 2.02
CA ARG A 69 5.98 -4.40 2.47
C ARG A 69 6.98 -5.24 1.69
N LEU A 70 7.79 -5.97 2.41
CA LEU A 70 8.75 -6.93 1.84
C LEU A 70 8.23 -8.33 2.06
N THR A 71 8.14 -9.11 0.99
CA THR A 71 7.74 -10.51 1.06
C THR A 71 8.70 -11.36 0.23
N GLY A 72 8.68 -12.63 0.44
CA GLY A 72 9.57 -13.56 -0.26
C GLY A 72 10.54 -14.24 0.67
N PHE A 73 11.67 -14.63 0.13
CA PHE A 73 12.64 -15.40 0.91
C PHE A 73 14.03 -14.81 0.80
N VAL A 74 14.80 -15.05 1.82
CA VAL A 74 16.25 -14.79 1.84
C VAL A 74 16.95 -16.06 2.30
N TRP A 75 18.25 -16.14 2.05
CA TRP A 75 19.00 -17.35 2.37
C TRP A 75 19.62 -17.30 3.76
N ASP A 76 20.00 -16.13 4.19
CA ASP A 76 20.68 -15.96 5.47
C ASP A 76 19.86 -15.10 6.43
N PRO A 77 19.83 -15.45 7.71
CA PRO A 77 19.06 -14.66 8.69
C PRO A 77 19.40 -13.17 8.72
N PRO A 78 20.68 -12.77 8.61
CA PRO A 78 21.00 -11.34 8.59
C PRO A 78 20.36 -10.58 7.45
N ASP A 79 20.06 -11.23 6.35
CA ASP A 79 19.48 -10.59 5.17
C ASP A 79 18.07 -10.05 5.46
N ILE A 80 17.36 -10.66 6.38
CA ILE A 80 16.03 -10.18 6.77
C ILE A 80 16.14 -8.78 7.38
N VAL A 81 17.10 -8.60 8.27
CA VAL A 81 17.31 -7.32 8.94
C VAL A 81 17.90 -6.30 7.98
N GLU A 82 18.83 -6.74 7.15
CA GLU A 82 19.48 -5.85 6.20
C GLU A 82 18.49 -5.34 5.15
N ALA A 83 17.61 -6.18 4.65
CA ALA A 83 16.59 -5.77 3.70
C ALA A 83 15.67 -4.69 4.32
N GLU A 84 15.29 -4.86 5.57
CA GLU A 84 14.48 -3.88 6.26
C GLU A 84 15.23 -2.57 6.44
N ARG A 85 16.52 -2.64 6.77
CA ARG A 85 17.36 -1.47 6.93
C ARG A 85 17.46 -0.68 5.63
N ILE A 86 17.72 -1.37 4.54
CA ILE A 86 17.84 -0.75 3.21
C ILE A 86 16.52 -0.12 2.81
N ALA A 87 15.43 -0.83 2.95
CA ALA A 87 14.12 -0.33 2.58
C ALA A 87 13.73 0.90 3.39
N SER A 88 14.02 0.89 4.68
CA SER A 88 13.67 2.02 5.55
C SER A 88 14.52 3.25 5.30
N ALA A 89 15.66 3.10 4.67
CA ALA A 89 16.54 4.22 4.33
C ALA A 89 16.12 4.92 3.04
N VAL A 90 15.23 4.36 2.27
CA VAL A 90 14.76 4.97 1.03
C VAL A 90 13.89 6.18 1.35
N GLU A 91 14.16 7.29 0.68
CA GLU A 91 13.43 8.51 0.90
C GLU A 91 11.94 8.33 0.62
N GLY A 92 11.11 8.83 1.50
CA GLY A 92 9.66 8.76 1.38
C GLY A 92 9.03 7.54 2.07
N VAL A 93 9.84 6.59 2.50
CA VAL A 93 9.32 5.43 3.21
C VAL A 93 9.01 5.80 4.65
N SER A 94 7.77 5.64 5.07
CA SER A 94 7.36 5.95 6.42
C SER A 94 7.40 4.72 7.32
N LYS A 95 7.20 3.54 6.77
CA LYS A 95 7.19 2.31 7.54
C LYS A 95 7.55 1.13 6.63
N VAL A 96 8.24 0.16 7.18
CA VAL A 96 8.51 -1.11 6.49
C VAL A 96 7.84 -2.25 7.24
N VAL A 97 7.08 -3.04 6.52
CA VAL A 97 6.51 -4.28 7.04
C VAL A 97 7.33 -5.42 6.46
N ASN A 98 8.13 -6.04 7.29
CA ASN A 98 9.03 -7.08 6.86
C ASN A 98 8.38 -8.46 7.07
N SER A 99 8.02 -9.09 5.97
CA SER A 99 7.42 -10.41 5.96
C SER A 99 8.31 -11.41 5.20
N LEU A 100 9.60 -11.18 5.22
CA LEU A 100 10.55 -12.08 4.58
C LEU A 100 10.72 -13.37 5.38
N GLU A 101 10.85 -14.44 4.67
CA GLU A 101 11.04 -15.76 5.26
C GLU A 101 12.42 -16.29 4.91
N LEU A 102 12.95 -17.12 5.77
CA LEU A 102 14.22 -17.75 5.53
C LEU A 102 14.00 -18.99 4.68
N GLN A 103 14.69 -19.05 3.55
CA GLN A 103 14.65 -20.22 2.70
C GLN A 103 15.47 -21.32 3.34
N ARG A 104 14.82 -22.37 3.77
CA ARG A 104 15.52 -23.53 4.26
C ARG A 104 15.77 -24.49 3.11
N ASN A 105 17.01 -24.82 2.91
CA ASN A 105 17.36 -25.77 1.89
C ASN A 105 16.70 -27.11 2.23
N GLY A 106 15.91 -27.55 1.33
CA GLY A 106 14.97 -28.62 1.35
C GLY A 106 15.33 -30.01 1.85
N MET A 107 15.97 -30.08 2.96
CA MET A 107 16.13 -31.39 3.62
C MET A 107 15.08 -31.56 4.69
N ASP A 108 14.29 -30.58 4.95
CA ASP A 108 13.23 -30.75 5.91
C ASP A 108 11.90 -30.28 5.30
N ASN A 109 11.34 -31.19 4.55
CA ASN A 109 10.02 -31.01 4.00
C ASN A 109 8.98 -31.42 5.03
N SER A 110 9.38 -31.42 6.27
CA SER A 110 8.43 -31.70 7.31
C SER A 110 7.51 -30.51 7.42
N PRO A 111 6.24 -30.72 7.22
CA PRO A 111 5.30 -29.66 7.53
C PRO A 111 5.43 -29.46 9.02
N VAL A 112 5.83 -28.29 9.36
CA VAL A 112 5.86 -27.95 10.76
C VAL A 112 4.44 -27.89 11.18
N SER A 113 3.97 -28.98 11.66
CA SER A 113 2.65 -28.99 12.23
C SER A 113 2.78 -28.38 13.60
N ARG A 114 2.13 -27.32 13.72
CA ARG A 114 2.07 -26.76 15.02
C ARG A 114 0.67 -26.48 15.33
#